data_5298870792de225eb0d996e040dcbbfc
#
_entry.id   5298870792de225eb0d996e040dcbbfc
#
_cell.length_a   1.000
_cell.length_b   1.000
_cell.length_c   1.000
_cell.angle_alpha   90.00
_cell.angle_beta   90.00
_cell.angle_gamma   90.00
#
_symmetry.space_group_name_H-M   'P 1'
#
loop_
_entity.id
_entity.type
_entity.pdbx_description
1 polymer ?
#
loop_
_entity_poly.entity_id
_entity_poly.type
_entity_poly.pdbx_seq_one_letter_code
_entity_poly.pdbx_strand_id
1 'polypeptide(L)'
;INVNPVQPHLAVADLNIITGTGPSAAGFNEFTPLMERSKPQLVASGIAGSNGTLGNEMVFSKFNERTSISLGQFHYETNGFRRNNDLTHNVYNAFIQHAVTSKFNVQAELRTRGTENGDLSVGFDRKVFDLLQRRELNEDIARVGARYSFSPNQDFIVSGMYSGRSDKILATGEDV
;
A
#
# COMPACT_ATOMS: atom_id res chain seq x y z
N ILE A 1 -1.52 24.15 10.08
CA ILE A 1 -1.77 23.54 8.76
C ILE A 1 -0.94 22.28 8.76
N ASN A 2 -1.60 21.17 8.96
CA ASN A 2 -0.94 19.87 8.92
C ASN A 2 -0.78 19.50 7.44
N VAL A 3 0.32 19.90 6.84
CA VAL A 3 0.68 19.39 5.52
C VAL A 3 1.30 18.04 5.74
N ASN A 4 0.47 17.04 5.83
CA ASN A 4 0.92 15.66 5.81
C ASN A 4 0.93 15.19 4.35
N PRO A 5 2.06 15.29 3.63
CA PRO A 5 2.09 15.06 2.19
C PRO A 5 2.06 13.58 1.81
N VAL A 6 2.15 12.69 2.78
CA VAL A 6 2.26 11.26 2.48
C VAL A 6 1.39 10.50 3.44
N GLN A 7 0.18 10.24 3.02
CA GLN A 7 -0.65 9.26 3.66
C GLN A 7 -0.48 7.91 2.97
N PRO A 8 -0.24 6.85 3.72
CA PRO A 8 -0.10 5.54 3.12
C PRO A 8 -1.45 5.07 2.53
N HIS A 9 -1.61 5.19 1.23
CA HIS A 9 -2.59 4.40 0.51
C HIS A 9 -2.03 2.99 0.38
N LEU A 10 -2.56 2.05 1.13
CA LEU A 10 -1.94 0.75 1.20
C LEU A 10 -2.15 -0.08 -0.07
N ALA A 11 -3.28 -0.05 -0.73
CA ALA A 11 -3.46 -0.96 -1.86
C ALA A 11 -4.32 -0.45 -3.02
N VAL A 12 -4.91 0.72 -2.92
CA VAL A 12 -6.01 1.13 -3.79
C VAL A 12 -5.68 1.18 -5.29
N ALA A 13 -4.45 1.56 -5.64
CA ALA A 13 -4.09 1.76 -7.04
C ALA A 13 -3.72 0.48 -7.79
N ASP A 14 -3.46 -0.61 -7.07
CA ASP A 14 -2.77 -1.76 -7.63
C ASP A 14 -3.68 -2.96 -7.88
N LEU A 15 -4.84 -2.97 -7.25
CA LEU A 15 -5.84 -4.03 -7.39
C LEU A 15 -7.12 -3.45 -7.98
N ASN A 16 -7.20 -3.33 -9.30
CA ASN A 16 -8.42 -2.93 -10.01
C ASN A 16 -9.65 -3.80 -9.68
N ILE A 17 -9.44 -4.93 -9.03
CA ILE A 17 -10.49 -5.88 -8.64
C ILE A 17 -11.19 -5.47 -7.35
N ILE A 18 -10.55 -4.64 -6.51
CA ILE A 18 -11.05 -4.25 -5.18
C ILE A 18 -11.50 -2.79 -5.15
N THR A 19 -11.40 -2.08 -6.25
CA THR A 19 -11.81 -0.68 -6.34
C THR A 19 -13.30 -0.54 -6.00
N GLY A 20 -13.59 -0.14 -4.79
CA GLY A 20 -14.89 0.29 -4.35
C GLY A 20 -15.53 -0.47 -3.19
N THR A 21 -15.03 -1.62 -2.76
CA THR A 21 -15.70 -2.43 -1.72
C THR A 21 -14.78 -3.04 -0.66
N GLY A 22 -13.48 -2.83 -0.74
CA GLY A 22 -12.52 -3.44 0.19
C GLY A 22 -11.92 -2.47 1.20
N PRO A 23 -11.25 -3.00 2.22
CA PRO A 23 -10.54 -2.22 3.24
C PRO A 23 -9.44 -1.30 2.68
N SER A 24 -9.03 -1.53 1.45
CA SER A 24 -8.09 -0.67 0.72
C SER A 24 -8.71 0.62 0.18
N ALA A 25 -10.04 0.79 0.27
CA ALA A 25 -10.76 1.97 -0.18
C ALA A 25 -10.73 3.13 0.83
N ALA A 26 -9.88 3.07 1.84
CA ALA A 26 -9.66 4.18 2.76
C ALA A 26 -9.29 5.45 1.99
N GLY A 27 -10.20 6.40 1.94
CA GLY A 27 -10.01 7.66 1.23
C GLY A 27 -8.90 8.48 1.87
N PHE A 28 -8.32 9.37 1.09
CA PHE A 28 -7.27 10.29 1.55
C PHE A 28 -7.64 11.06 2.83
N ASN A 29 -8.93 11.31 3.03
CA ASN A 29 -9.46 12.03 4.19
C ASN A 29 -9.66 11.15 5.43
N GLU A 30 -9.61 9.85 5.31
CA GLU A 30 -9.84 8.94 6.44
C GLU A 30 -8.61 8.79 7.33
N PHE A 31 -7.42 9.10 6.81
CA PHE A 31 -6.18 9.10 7.59
C PHE A 31 -5.96 10.38 8.41
N THR A 32 -6.61 11.47 8.03
CA THR A 32 -6.50 12.74 8.76
C THR A 32 -6.92 12.60 10.23
N PRO A 33 -8.04 11.91 10.57
CA PRO A 33 -8.42 11.67 11.96
C PRO A 33 -7.46 10.79 12.76
N LEU A 34 -6.70 9.91 12.10
CA LEU A 34 -5.72 9.02 12.74
C LEU A 34 -4.54 9.79 13.36
N MET A 35 -4.25 10.97 12.84
CA MET A 35 -3.12 11.80 13.25
C MET A 35 -3.52 12.99 14.13
N GLU A 36 -4.82 13.21 14.36
CA GLU A 36 -5.29 14.39 15.11
C GLU A 36 -5.24 14.26 16.63
N ARG A 37 -5.00 13.08 17.16
CA ARG A 37 -5.01 12.84 18.63
C ARG A 37 -3.70 12.26 19.13
N SER A 38 -3.20 12.78 20.22
CA SER A 38 -2.04 12.24 20.95
C SER A 38 -2.31 10.87 21.59
N LYS A 39 -3.03 9.99 20.91
CA LYS A 39 -3.37 8.66 21.37
C LYS A 39 -3.00 7.63 20.31
N PRO A 40 -2.56 6.44 20.69
CA PRO A 40 -2.41 5.34 19.75
C PRO A 40 -3.79 4.97 19.18
N GLN A 41 -3.84 4.72 17.91
CA GLN A 41 -5.02 4.24 17.19
C GLN A 41 -4.66 2.98 16.42
N LEU A 42 -5.57 2.03 16.40
CA LEU A 42 -5.53 0.85 15.55
C LEU A 42 -6.84 0.80 14.76
N VAL A 43 -6.70 0.77 13.45
CA VAL A 43 -7.82 0.48 12.53
C VAL A 43 -7.55 -0.89 11.92
N ALA A 44 -8.55 -1.75 11.97
CA ALA A 44 -8.51 -3.05 11.35
C ALA A 44 -9.80 -3.29 10.58
N SER A 45 -9.68 -3.85 9.40
CA SER A 45 -10.80 -4.25 8.57
C SER A 45 -10.50 -5.56 7.87
N GLY A 46 -11.54 -6.26 7.43
CA GLY A 46 -11.37 -7.53 6.76
C GLY A 46 -12.51 -7.82 5.80
N ILE A 47 -12.23 -8.66 4.83
CA ILE A 47 -13.17 -9.18 3.85
C ILE A 47 -13.01 -10.69 3.77
N ALA A 48 -14.12 -11.38 3.66
CA ALA A 48 -14.16 -12.81 3.36
C ALA A 48 -15.20 -13.07 2.27
N GLY A 49 -14.89 -13.96 1.35
CA GLY A 49 -15.75 -14.25 0.21
C GLY A 49 -15.66 -15.70 -0.26
N SER A 50 -16.32 -15.99 -1.36
CA SER A 50 -16.23 -17.27 -2.04
C SER A 50 -14.83 -17.50 -2.63
N ASN A 51 -14.57 -18.74 -3.04
CA ASN A 51 -13.32 -19.15 -3.68
C ASN A 51 -12.06 -18.90 -2.82
N GLY A 52 -12.16 -19.09 -1.51
CA GLY A 52 -11.04 -18.85 -0.61
C GLY A 52 -10.62 -17.40 -0.53
N THR A 53 -11.53 -16.45 -0.86
CA THR A 53 -11.20 -15.03 -0.77
C THR A 53 -11.14 -14.60 0.68
N LEU A 54 -9.98 -14.08 1.06
CA LEU A 54 -9.71 -13.51 2.36
C LEU A 54 -8.85 -12.23 2.19
N GLY A 55 -9.19 -11.21 2.92
CA GLY A 55 -8.37 -10.00 2.97
C GLY A 55 -8.44 -9.36 4.34
N ASN A 56 -7.37 -8.73 4.73
CA ASN A 56 -7.32 -7.95 5.95
C ASN A 56 -6.41 -6.72 5.76
N GLU A 57 -6.73 -5.69 6.49
CA GLU A 57 -5.92 -4.50 6.59
C GLU A 57 -5.83 -4.08 8.05
N MET A 58 -4.63 -3.73 8.48
CA MET A 58 -4.37 -3.22 9.80
C MET A 58 -3.48 -1.99 9.70
N VAL A 59 -3.92 -0.89 10.31
CA VAL A 59 -3.13 0.34 10.38
C VAL A 59 -3.04 0.77 11.83
N PHE A 60 -1.83 0.75 12.35
CA PHE A 60 -1.51 1.33 13.64
C PHE A 60 -0.93 2.72 13.44
N SER A 61 -1.42 3.70 14.18
CA SER A 61 -0.86 5.03 14.18
C SER A 61 -0.75 5.59 15.58
N LYS A 62 0.26 6.40 15.80
CA LYS A 62 0.50 7.12 17.05
C LYS A 62 1.06 8.49 16.74
N PHE A 63 0.46 9.49 17.36
CA PHE A 63 0.97 10.85 17.38
C PHE A 63 1.40 11.19 18.82
N ASN A 64 2.55 11.79 18.97
CA ASN A 64 3.05 12.33 20.23
C ASN A 64 3.71 13.68 19.93
N GLU A 65 3.18 14.77 20.49
CA GLU A 65 3.61 16.17 20.35
C GLU A 65 4.48 16.54 19.13
N ARG A 66 5.56 15.79 18.90
CA ARG A 66 6.56 16.04 17.85
C ARG A 66 6.76 14.90 16.87
N THR A 67 6.18 13.73 17.16
CA THR A 67 6.44 12.53 16.37
C THR A 67 5.14 11.85 15.97
N SER A 68 4.98 11.61 14.68
CA SER A 68 3.91 10.79 14.12
C SER A 68 4.51 9.50 13.59
N ILE A 69 3.90 8.37 13.91
CA ILE A 69 4.29 7.05 13.42
C ILE A 69 3.04 6.38 12.85
N SER A 70 3.17 5.73 11.72
CA SER A 70 2.15 4.86 11.16
C SER A 70 2.79 3.57 10.65
N LEU A 71 2.17 2.44 11.00
CA LEU A 71 2.53 1.11 10.53
C LEU A 71 1.30 0.50 9.90
N GLY A 72 1.40 0.06 8.68
CA GLY A 72 0.30 -0.55 7.94
C GLY A 72 0.66 -1.92 7.38
N GLN A 73 -0.32 -2.81 7.37
CA GLN A 73 -0.26 -4.12 6.75
C GLN A 73 -1.56 -4.35 6.00
N PHE A 74 -1.44 -4.82 4.78
CA PHE A 74 -2.55 -5.30 3.96
C PHE A 74 -2.21 -6.68 3.42
N HIS A 75 -3.16 -7.58 3.48
CA HIS A 75 -3.10 -8.92 2.90
C HIS A 75 -4.40 -9.20 2.15
N TYR A 76 -4.29 -9.78 0.98
CA TYR A 76 -5.41 -10.25 0.20
C TYR A 76 -5.02 -11.53 -0.51
N GLU A 77 -5.90 -12.52 -0.46
CA GLU A 77 -5.76 -13.77 -1.19
C GLU A 77 -7.11 -14.24 -1.76
N THR A 78 -7.04 -14.91 -2.89
CA THR A 78 -8.19 -15.59 -3.50
C THR A 78 -7.72 -16.71 -4.42
N ASN A 79 -8.48 -17.79 -4.50
CA ASN A 79 -8.26 -18.84 -5.49
C ASN A 79 -8.85 -18.47 -6.87
N GLY A 80 -9.55 -17.34 -6.94
CA GLY A 80 -10.19 -16.89 -8.18
C GLY A 80 -11.43 -17.72 -8.56
N PHE A 81 -11.96 -17.45 -9.73
CA PHE A 81 -13.19 -18.09 -10.23
C PHE A 81 -12.94 -19.23 -11.24
N ARG A 82 -11.69 -19.50 -11.59
CA ARG A 82 -11.23 -20.53 -12.53
C ARG A 82 -9.87 -21.09 -12.12
N ARG A 83 -9.41 -22.12 -12.83
CA ARG A 83 -8.07 -22.67 -12.61
C ARG A 83 -7.01 -21.64 -12.97
N ASN A 84 -5.92 -21.61 -12.20
CA ASN A 84 -4.79 -20.69 -12.35
C ASN A 84 -5.19 -19.19 -12.34
N ASN A 85 -6.21 -18.84 -11.58
CA ASN A 85 -6.70 -17.47 -11.43
C ASN A 85 -6.56 -16.96 -9.98
N ASP A 86 -5.64 -17.57 -9.27
CA ASP A 86 -5.30 -17.20 -7.91
C ASP A 86 -4.52 -15.89 -7.87
N LEU A 87 -4.68 -15.18 -6.77
CA LEU A 87 -3.99 -13.94 -6.48
C LEU A 87 -3.66 -13.88 -4.99
N THR A 88 -2.41 -13.57 -4.69
CA THR A 88 -1.97 -13.19 -3.35
C THR A 88 -1.30 -11.83 -3.43
N HIS A 89 -1.69 -10.92 -2.54
CA HIS A 89 -1.16 -9.56 -2.52
C HIS A 89 -0.88 -9.12 -1.10
N ASN A 90 0.34 -8.71 -0.85
CA ASN A 90 0.81 -8.24 0.45
C ASN A 90 1.39 -6.83 0.33
N VAL A 91 1.04 -5.95 1.25
CA VAL A 91 1.64 -4.62 1.37
C VAL A 91 2.00 -4.36 2.82
N TYR A 92 3.20 -3.88 3.06
CA TYR A 92 3.65 -3.40 4.35
C TYR A 92 4.14 -1.96 4.19
N ASN A 93 3.78 -1.13 5.15
CA ASN A 93 4.16 0.27 5.16
C ASN A 93 4.61 0.68 6.56
N ALA A 94 5.68 1.46 6.62
CA ALA A 94 6.14 2.11 7.84
C ALA A 94 6.44 3.58 7.53
N PHE A 95 5.84 4.48 8.31
CA PHE A 95 6.00 5.92 8.16
C PHE A 95 6.34 6.54 9.51
N ILE A 96 7.28 7.46 9.50
CA ILE A 96 7.62 8.31 10.63
C ILE A 96 7.81 9.75 10.18
N GLN A 97 7.28 10.68 10.95
CA GLN A 97 7.52 12.11 10.82
C GLN A 97 7.91 12.66 12.18
N HIS A 98 8.92 13.51 12.22
CA HIS A 98 9.41 14.13 13.44
C HIS A 98 9.66 15.62 13.26
N ALA A 99 9.10 16.42 14.18
CA ALA A 99 9.38 17.84 14.30
C ALA A 99 10.66 18.03 15.13
N VAL A 100 11.79 18.19 14.46
CA VAL A 100 13.10 18.42 15.10
C VAL A 100 13.07 19.75 15.87
N THR A 101 12.48 20.77 15.25
CA THR A 101 12.20 22.07 15.85
C THR A 101 10.80 22.53 15.43
N SER A 102 10.34 23.67 15.95
CA SER A 102 9.07 24.29 15.50
C SER A 102 9.08 24.70 14.01
N LYS A 103 10.26 24.82 13.42
CA LYS A 103 10.44 25.23 12.02
C LYS A 103 10.97 24.13 11.12
N PHE A 104 11.50 23.03 11.67
CA PHE A 104 12.13 21.97 10.90
C PHE A 104 11.50 20.62 11.19
N ASN A 105 10.98 19.99 10.14
CA ASN A 105 10.37 18.67 10.17
C ASN A 105 11.07 17.73 9.20
N VAL A 106 11.21 16.49 9.57
CA VAL A 106 11.72 15.40 8.73
C VAL A 106 10.73 14.25 8.69
N GLN A 107 10.73 13.51 7.60
CA GLN A 107 9.91 12.31 7.45
C GLN A 107 10.63 11.22 6.69
N ALA A 108 10.27 9.99 6.97
CA ALA A 108 10.69 8.81 6.23
C ALA A 108 9.53 7.83 6.07
N GLU A 109 9.49 7.16 4.93
CA GLU A 109 8.54 6.11 4.61
C GLU A 109 9.27 4.94 3.96
N LEU A 110 8.92 3.75 4.37
CA LEU A 110 9.30 2.50 3.74
C LEU A 110 8.03 1.73 3.39
N ARG A 111 7.97 1.24 2.17
CA ARG A 111 6.85 0.43 1.70
C ARG A 111 7.39 -0.73 0.89
N THR A 112 6.90 -1.92 1.17
CA THR A 112 7.16 -3.12 0.37
C THR A 112 5.83 -3.70 -0.09
N ARG A 113 5.81 -4.22 -1.31
CA ARG A 113 4.67 -4.83 -1.93
C ARG A 113 5.09 -6.11 -2.64
N GLY A 114 4.38 -7.19 -2.38
CA GLY A 114 4.51 -8.45 -3.09
C GLY A 114 3.17 -8.87 -3.69
N THR A 115 3.16 -9.24 -4.95
CA THR A 115 1.99 -9.78 -5.64
C THR A 115 2.40 -11.03 -6.39
N GLU A 116 1.68 -12.11 -6.14
CA GLU A 116 1.79 -13.37 -6.87
C GLU A 116 0.44 -13.70 -7.48
N ASN A 117 0.41 -14.02 -8.74
CA ASN A 117 -0.83 -14.38 -9.40
C ASN A 117 -0.64 -15.36 -10.56
N GLY A 118 -1.68 -16.11 -10.83
CA GLY A 118 -1.85 -16.84 -12.07
C GLY A 118 -2.35 -15.95 -13.20
N ASP A 119 -3.09 -16.53 -14.12
CA ASP A 119 -3.69 -15.80 -15.24
C ASP A 119 -4.91 -15.00 -14.77
N LEU A 120 -4.76 -13.69 -14.65
CA LEU A 120 -5.83 -12.74 -14.31
C LEU A 120 -6.52 -12.16 -15.54
N SER A 121 -6.19 -12.60 -16.75
CA SER A 121 -6.78 -12.08 -17.97
C SER A 121 -8.31 -12.27 -17.97
N VAL A 122 -9.04 -11.25 -18.35
CA VAL A 122 -10.49 -11.30 -18.48
C VAL A 122 -10.83 -11.38 -19.96
N GLY A 123 -10.98 -12.61 -20.45
CA GLY A 123 -11.41 -12.88 -21.83
C GLY A 123 -12.92 -13.12 -21.91
N PHE A 124 -13.51 -12.85 -23.10
CA PHE A 124 -14.92 -13.18 -23.37
C PHE A 124 -15.17 -14.69 -23.40
N ASP A 125 -14.15 -15.49 -23.75
CA ASP A 125 -14.24 -16.94 -23.72
C ASP A 125 -13.63 -17.47 -22.42
N ARG A 126 -14.46 -18.06 -21.58
CA ARG A 126 -14.05 -18.66 -20.29
C ARG A 126 -13.11 -19.85 -20.42
N LYS A 127 -12.95 -20.41 -21.63
CA LYS A 127 -12.09 -21.57 -21.89
C LYS A 127 -10.68 -21.15 -22.29
N VAL A 128 -10.49 -19.88 -22.69
CA VAL A 128 -9.19 -19.36 -23.08
C VAL A 128 -8.52 -18.76 -21.84
N PHE A 129 -7.63 -19.53 -21.23
CA PHE A 129 -6.79 -19.10 -20.10
C PHE A 129 -5.50 -19.89 -20.10
N ASP A 130 -4.44 -19.27 -19.58
CA ASP A 130 -3.13 -19.90 -19.49
C ASP A 130 -2.99 -20.61 -18.15
N LEU A 131 -2.77 -21.93 -18.19
CA LEU A 131 -2.59 -22.78 -17.02
C LEU A 131 -1.19 -22.68 -16.40
N LEU A 132 -0.23 -22.19 -17.16
CA LEU A 132 1.19 -22.22 -16.81
C LEU A 132 1.72 -20.82 -16.45
N GLN A 133 0.98 -19.78 -16.79
CA GLN A 133 1.38 -18.42 -16.49
C GLN A 133 1.39 -18.17 -14.97
N ARG A 134 2.55 -17.78 -14.46
CA ARG A 134 2.72 -17.27 -13.09
C ARG A 134 3.43 -15.94 -13.16
N ARG A 135 2.98 -14.99 -12.38
CA ARG A 135 3.62 -13.67 -12.28
C ARG A 135 3.94 -13.38 -10.83
N GLU A 136 5.14 -12.92 -10.61
CA GLU A 136 5.63 -12.44 -9.32
C GLU A 136 6.09 -10.99 -9.49
N LEU A 137 5.45 -10.08 -8.77
CA LEU A 137 5.78 -8.66 -8.76
C LEU A 137 6.18 -8.26 -7.34
N ASN A 138 7.41 -7.81 -7.17
CA ASN A 138 7.91 -7.25 -5.93
C ASN A 138 8.33 -5.80 -6.12
N GLU A 139 7.95 -4.93 -5.22
CA GLU A 139 8.31 -3.52 -5.25
C GLU A 139 8.63 -3.01 -3.86
N ASP A 140 9.78 -2.34 -3.75
CA ASP A 140 10.23 -1.68 -2.53
C ASP A 140 10.38 -0.19 -2.79
N ILE A 141 9.80 0.62 -1.93
CA ILE A 141 9.85 2.08 -2.01
C ILE A 141 10.41 2.61 -0.70
N ALA A 142 11.42 3.47 -0.80
CA ALA A 142 11.90 4.27 0.30
C ALA A 142 11.73 5.74 -0.05
N ARG A 143 11.16 6.52 0.87
CA ARG A 143 10.95 7.95 0.68
C ARG A 143 11.43 8.70 1.92
N VAL A 144 12.13 9.81 1.68
CA VAL A 144 12.55 10.71 2.74
C VAL A 144 12.17 12.14 2.37
N GLY A 145 11.88 12.96 3.35
CA GLY A 145 11.52 14.35 3.12
C GLY A 145 11.92 15.25 4.29
N ALA A 146 12.12 16.50 3.99
CA ALA A 146 12.35 17.54 4.99
C ALA A 146 11.59 18.81 4.61
N ARG A 147 11.10 19.51 5.63
CA ARG A 147 10.43 20.79 5.50
C ARG A 147 11.06 21.78 6.47
N TYR A 148 11.39 22.96 5.98
CA TYR A 148 11.85 24.09 6.78
C TYR A 148 10.96 25.30 6.56
N SER A 149 10.40 25.86 7.64
CA SER A 149 9.53 27.04 7.64
C SER A 149 10.34 28.28 7.98
N PHE A 150 10.59 29.12 6.99
CA PHE A 150 11.31 30.41 7.18
C PHE A 150 10.43 31.42 7.90
N SER A 151 9.17 31.49 7.50
CA SER A 151 8.14 32.35 8.08
C SER A 151 6.80 31.64 8.07
N PRO A 152 5.73 32.17 8.71
CA PRO A 152 4.41 31.54 8.72
C PRO A 152 3.81 31.23 7.34
N ASN A 153 4.26 31.93 6.31
CA ASN A 153 3.73 31.79 4.94
C ASN A 153 4.79 31.31 3.92
N GLN A 154 5.97 30.87 4.39
CA GLN A 154 7.04 30.46 3.49
C GLN A 154 7.68 29.17 3.99
N ASP A 155 7.53 28.12 3.22
CA ASP A 155 8.10 26.81 3.48
C ASP A 155 9.04 26.40 2.35
N PHE A 156 10.12 25.76 2.72
CA PHE A 156 10.98 25.02 1.80
C PHE A 156 10.77 23.53 2.06
N ILE A 157 10.46 22.78 1.01
CA ILE A 157 10.23 21.32 1.08
C ILE A 157 11.18 20.65 0.10
N VAL A 158 11.88 19.64 0.59
CA VAL A 158 12.68 18.74 -0.23
C VAL A 158 12.27 17.31 0.04
N SER A 159 12.19 16.51 -1.01
CA SER A 159 11.91 15.07 -0.88
C SER A 159 12.71 14.27 -1.90
N GLY A 160 13.08 13.05 -1.50
CA GLY A 160 13.71 12.06 -2.34
C GLY A 160 12.96 10.74 -2.25
N MET A 161 12.93 10.00 -3.34
CA MET A 161 12.30 8.68 -3.42
C MET A 161 13.22 7.72 -4.16
N TYR A 162 13.32 6.51 -3.62
CA TYR A 162 13.90 5.35 -4.28
C TYR A 162 12.78 4.31 -4.49
N SER A 163 12.74 3.72 -5.67
CA SER A 163 11.83 2.60 -5.97
C SER A 163 12.61 1.51 -6.70
N GLY A 164 12.60 0.31 -6.13
CA GLY A 164 13.09 -0.92 -6.76
C GLY A 164 11.91 -1.80 -7.13
N ARG A 165 11.86 -2.28 -8.37
CA ARG A 165 10.79 -3.16 -8.87
C ARG A 165 11.36 -4.37 -9.56
N SER A 166 10.87 -5.54 -9.20
CA SER A 166 11.12 -6.81 -9.88
C SER A 166 9.79 -7.39 -10.36
N ASP A 167 9.70 -7.66 -11.65
CA ASP A 167 8.53 -8.23 -12.29
C ASP A 167 8.98 -9.48 -13.07
N LYS A 168 8.57 -10.64 -12.61
CA LYS A 168 8.94 -11.93 -13.19
C LYS A 168 7.67 -12.59 -13.73
N ILE A 169 7.70 -12.94 -14.98
CA ILE A 169 6.67 -13.76 -15.62
C ILE A 169 7.30 -15.12 -15.90
N LEU A 170 6.81 -16.12 -15.20
CA LEU A 170 7.19 -17.51 -15.42
C LEU A 170 6.14 -18.10 -16.39
N ALA A 171 6.45 -18.07 -17.66
CA ALA A 171 5.75 -18.86 -18.65
C ALA A 171 6.59 -20.11 -18.87
N THR A 172 6.06 -21.27 -18.56
CA THR A 172 6.69 -22.53 -18.97
C THR A 172 6.43 -22.66 -20.47
N GLY A 173 7.31 -22.08 -21.28
CA GLY A 173 7.26 -22.22 -22.72
C GLY A 173 7.55 -23.68 -23.07
N GLU A 174 6.74 -24.25 -23.92
CA GLU A 174 7.11 -25.41 -24.69
C GLU A 174 8.37 -25.08 -25.50
N ASP A 175 9.43 -25.80 -25.25
CA ASP A 175 10.49 -25.99 -26.24
C ASP A 175 9.87 -26.78 -27.41
N VAL A 176 9.58 -26.10 -28.50
CA VAL A 176 9.28 -26.71 -29.79
C VAL A 176 10.53 -26.65 -30.64
#